data_214f51b8c89995d1fbfe978ba5434d41
#
_entry.id   214f51b8c89995d1fbfe978ba5434d41
#
_cell.length_a   1.000
_cell.length_b   1.000
_cell.length_c   1.000
_cell.angle_alpha   90.00
_cell.angle_beta   90.00
_cell.angle_gamma   90.00
#
_symmetry.space_group_name_H-M   'P 1'
#
loop_
_entity.id
_entity.type
_entity.pdbx_description
1 polymer ?
#
loop_
_entity_poly.entity_id
_entity_poly.type
_entity_poly.pdbx_seq_one_letter_code
_entity_poly.pdbx_strand_id
1 'polypeptide(L)'
;MTNFLRDFEALDNLMAFTKDSTEMPLIQLLNKVESLYEHLSDMSSTSHKAKNFSIAIFGSARLQPNTPEFQFIGDLSQAIVETLRVDIVTGGGPGIMEAANQGLMQVVIEQWDHLKKGNRPKSYGMSVHLPYEEESSPYLHVEKSHKHFTTRLQSFINLTQGAYVSAGGIGTLLELSLIWQLKQVNHLPVDFPLVVAPVWKPILEAFYEMTFYQRKNRIPLIHSDNMALIQFSDEIEEIVEIFRLAHQKWQKTDNG
;
A
#
# COMPACT_ATOMS: atom_id res chain seq x y z
N MET A 1 26.32 6.68 3.23
CA MET A 1 27.14 6.73 4.44
C MET A 1 26.32 6.93 5.72
N THR A 2 25.18 7.61 5.67
CA THR A 2 24.34 7.92 6.85
C THR A 2 23.50 6.73 7.38
N ASN A 3 23.23 5.71 6.58
CA ASN A 3 22.47 4.53 7.04
C ASN A 3 23.35 3.52 7.82
N PHE A 4 24.64 3.47 7.53
CA PHE A 4 25.57 2.55 8.20
C PHE A 4 25.78 2.90 9.69
N LEU A 5 25.64 4.19 10.06
CA LEU A 5 25.81 4.66 11.45
C LEU A 5 24.56 4.38 12.32
N ARG A 6 23.35 4.32 11.73
CA ARG A 6 22.13 3.91 12.46
C ARG A 6 22.14 2.44 12.85
N ASP A 7 22.76 1.60 12.03
CA ASP A 7 22.90 0.16 12.33
C ASP A 7 23.86 -0.09 13.49
N PHE A 8 24.85 0.80 13.68
CA PHE A 8 25.76 0.77 14.85
C PHE A 8 25.07 1.19 16.14
N GLU A 9 24.17 2.19 16.11
CA GLU A 9 23.36 2.58 17.29
C GLU A 9 22.43 1.45 17.74
N ALA A 10 21.88 0.68 16.81
CA ALA A 10 21.06 -0.49 17.11
C ALA A 10 21.92 -1.61 17.75
N LEU A 11 23.15 -1.80 17.29
CA LEU A 11 24.12 -2.74 17.87
C LEU A 11 24.61 -2.28 19.24
N ASP A 12 24.89 -0.98 19.44
CA ASP A 12 25.27 -0.43 20.73
C ASP A 12 24.12 -0.51 21.75
N ASN A 13 22.89 -0.30 21.34
CA ASN A 13 21.72 -0.53 22.18
C ASN A 13 21.52 -2.02 22.52
N LEU A 14 21.83 -2.93 21.61
CA LEU A 14 21.82 -4.37 21.86
C LEU A 14 22.92 -4.76 22.86
N MET A 15 24.13 -4.17 22.72
CA MET A 15 25.24 -4.39 23.61
C MET A 15 25.03 -3.77 25.01
N ALA A 16 24.34 -2.63 25.09
CA ALA A 16 23.95 -2.02 26.37
C ALA A 16 22.89 -2.88 27.09
N PHE A 17 21.97 -3.49 26.34
CA PHE A 17 20.93 -4.38 26.89
C PHE A 17 21.52 -5.69 27.45
N THR A 18 22.65 -6.17 26.93
CA THR A 18 23.34 -7.37 27.42
C THR A 18 24.19 -7.12 28.67
N LYS A 19 24.48 -5.86 28.98
CA LYS A 19 25.30 -5.51 30.18
C LYS A 19 24.52 -5.58 31.51
N ASP A 20 23.16 -5.51 31.44
CA ASP A 20 22.33 -5.39 32.64
C ASP A 20 21.55 -6.69 32.97
N SER A 21 21.69 -7.74 32.16
CA SER A 21 20.99 -9.02 32.38
C SER A 21 21.96 -10.14 32.65
N THR A 22 22.09 -10.50 33.92
CA THR A 22 22.63 -11.76 34.36
C THR A 22 21.98 -12.93 33.63
N GLU A 23 22.70 -13.58 32.70
CA GLU A 23 22.40 -14.86 32.09
C GLU A 23 21.06 -14.97 31.33
N MET A 24 21.00 -14.30 30.16
CA MET A 24 20.00 -14.72 29.18
C MET A 24 20.43 -16.07 28.59
N PRO A 25 19.59 -17.12 28.64
CA PRO A 25 19.94 -18.42 28.06
C PRO A 25 20.36 -18.23 26.59
N LEU A 26 21.43 -18.90 26.18
CA LEU A 26 21.97 -18.82 24.81
C LEU A 26 20.90 -18.96 23.71
N ILE A 27 19.90 -19.82 23.97
CA ILE A 27 18.75 -20.03 23.08
C ILE A 27 17.93 -18.75 22.88
N GLN A 28 17.70 -17.96 23.94
CA GLN A 28 16.96 -16.70 23.82
C GLN A 28 17.76 -15.65 23.06
N LEU A 29 19.09 -15.62 23.21
CA LEU A 29 19.96 -14.74 22.44
C LEU A 29 19.95 -15.14 20.97
N LEU A 30 20.08 -16.42 20.65
CA LEU A 30 20.04 -16.92 19.27
C LEU A 30 18.71 -16.60 18.60
N ASN A 31 17.58 -16.81 19.26
CA ASN A 31 16.26 -16.49 18.75
C ASN A 31 16.10 -14.97 18.49
N LYS A 32 16.67 -14.12 19.34
CA LYS A 32 16.67 -12.66 19.12
C LYS A 32 17.55 -12.25 17.93
N VAL A 33 18.72 -12.86 17.78
CA VAL A 33 19.62 -12.61 16.63
C VAL A 33 18.96 -13.08 15.34
N GLU A 34 18.34 -14.24 15.34
CA GLU A 34 17.60 -14.76 14.18
C GLU A 34 16.43 -13.84 13.81
N SER A 35 15.62 -13.44 14.79
CA SER A 35 14.52 -12.48 14.58
C SER A 35 15.01 -11.13 14.06
N LEU A 36 16.12 -10.61 14.56
CA LEU A 36 16.74 -9.38 14.08
C LEU A 36 17.24 -9.53 12.65
N TYR A 37 17.93 -10.64 12.34
CA TYR A 37 18.40 -10.92 10.99
C TYR A 37 17.25 -11.03 10.00
N GLU A 38 16.18 -11.72 10.35
CA GLU A 38 14.98 -11.81 9.54
C GLU A 38 14.36 -10.43 9.31
N HIS A 39 14.26 -9.61 10.33
CA HIS A 39 13.71 -8.26 10.25
C HIS A 39 14.58 -7.36 9.34
N LEU A 40 15.89 -7.38 9.49
CA LEU A 40 16.83 -6.64 8.64
C LEU A 40 16.81 -7.13 7.19
N SER A 41 16.72 -8.44 6.99
CA SER A 41 16.59 -9.03 5.66
C SER A 41 15.30 -8.57 4.97
N ASP A 42 14.18 -8.59 5.69
CA ASP A 42 12.88 -8.14 5.19
C ASP A 42 12.87 -6.62 4.92
N MET A 43 13.47 -5.81 5.79
CA MET A 43 13.67 -4.37 5.57
C MET A 43 14.56 -4.08 4.36
N SER A 44 15.66 -4.79 4.17
CA SER A 44 16.52 -4.60 3.00
C SER A 44 15.79 -4.86 1.70
N SER A 45 14.84 -5.80 1.71
CA SER A 45 13.96 -6.07 0.59
C SER A 45 12.95 -4.94 0.32
N THR A 46 12.62 -4.10 1.31
CA THR A 46 11.67 -2.98 1.20
C THR A 46 12.30 -1.68 0.68
N SER A 47 13.64 -1.60 0.59
CA SER A 47 14.34 -0.34 0.27
C SER A 47 14.26 0.10 -1.20
N HIS A 48 13.54 -0.62 -2.05
CA HIS A 48 13.35 -0.25 -3.44
C HIS A 48 12.30 0.85 -3.55
N LYS A 49 12.75 2.07 -3.86
CA LYS A 49 11.85 3.11 -4.34
C LYS A 49 11.29 2.73 -5.70
N ALA A 50 10.03 3.05 -5.93
CA ALA A 50 9.41 2.86 -7.25
C ALA A 50 10.23 3.59 -8.32
N LYS A 51 10.55 2.87 -9.40
CA LYS A 51 11.15 3.48 -10.60
C LYS A 51 10.09 4.11 -11.50
N ASN A 52 8.85 3.64 -11.39
CA ASN A 52 7.70 4.09 -12.14
C ASN A 52 6.64 4.60 -11.15
N PHE A 53 5.77 5.47 -11.63
CA PHE A 53 4.57 5.81 -10.88
C PHE A 53 3.74 4.56 -10.66
N SER A 54 3.36 4.29 -9.43
CA SER A 54 2.63 3.08 -9.06
C SER A 54 1.41 3.42 -8.21
N ILE A 55 0.32 2.72 -8.45
CA ILE A 55 -0.95 2.90 -7.74
C ILE A 55 -1.27 1.65 -6.94
N ALA A 56 -1.52 1.82 -5.63
CA ALA A 56 -2.03 0.74 -4.79
C ALA A 56 -3.53 0.54 -5.02
N ILE A 57 -3.98 -0.71 -5.13
CA ILE A 57 -5.41 -1.06 -5.12
C ILE A 57 -5.65 -2.03 -3.96
N PHE A 58 -6.46 -1.58 -3.00
CA PHE A 58 -6.83 -2.33 -1.81
C PHE A 58 -8.28 -2.77 -1.86
N GLY A 59 -8.58 -3.96 -1.36
CA GLY A 59 -9.94 -4.48 -1.30
C GLY A 59 -10.03 -5.90 -0.75
N SER A 60 -11.23 -6.45 -0.76
CA SER A 60 -11.53 -7.76 -0.19
C SER A 60 -10.93 -8.91 -1.01
N ALA A 61 -10.30 -9.86 -0.33
CA ALA A 61 -9.88 -11.15 -0.90
C ALA A 61 -11.07 -12.11 -1.17
N ARG A 62 -12.27 -11.79 -0.67
CA ARG A 62 -13.42 -12.71 -0.69
C ARG A 62 -14.38 -12.47 -1.85
N LEU A 63 -14.24 -11.37 -2.59
CA LEU A 63 -15.09 -11.06 -3.72
C LEU A 63 -14.75 -11.96 -4.91
N GLN A 64 -15.78 -12.55 -5.50
CA GLN A 64 -15.62 -13.53 -6.58
C GLN A 64 -15.66 -12.84 -7.95
N PRO A 65 -15.09 -13.45 -9.00
CA PRO A 65 -15.03 -12.87 -10.35
C PRO A 65 -16.38 -12.46 -10.96
N ASN A 66 -17.48 -13.01 -10.48
CA ASN A 66 -18.83 -12.69 -10.95
C ASN A 66 -19.51 -11.53 -10.20
N THR A 67 -18.81 -10.88 -9.27
CA THR A 67 -19.36 -9.73 -8.54
C THR A 67 -19.13 -8.43 -9.31
N PRO A 68 -20.08 -7.46 -9.22
CA PRO A 68 -19.91 -6.15 -9.86
C PRO A 68 -18.64 -5.42 -9.43
N GLU A 69 -18.27 -5.54 -8.16
CA GLU A 69 -17.06 -4.90 -7.61
C GLU A 69 -15.78 -5.51 -8.21
N PHE A 70 -15.74 -6.82 -8.42
CA PHE A 70 -14.59 -7.46 -9.08
C PHE A 70 -14.44 -6.96 -10.50
N GLN A 71 -15.53 -6.94 -11.27
CA GLN A 71 -15.54 -6.45 -12.65
C GLN A 71 -15.14 -4.98 -12.71
N PHE A 72 -15.73 -4.13 -11.87
CA PHE A 72 -15.39 -2.71 -11.78
C PHE A 72 -13.88 -2.49 -11.53
N ILE A 73 -13.26 -3.25 -10.63
CA ILE A 73 -11.82 -3.11 -10.36
C ILE A 73 -10.96 -3.58 -11.52
N GLY A 74 -11.37 -4.63 -12.22
CA GLY A 74 -10.71 -5.05 -13.47
C GLY A 74 -10.71 -3.94 -14.50
N ASP A 75 -11.89 -3.37 -14.78
CA ASP A 75 -12.09 -2.27 -15.73
C ASP A 75 -11.36 -1.00 -15.31
N LEU A 76 -11.40 -0.65 -14.02
CA LEU A 76 -10.67 0.49 -13.46
C LEU A 76 -9.15 0.32 -13.64
N SER A 77 -8.61 -0.84 -13.29
CA SER A 77 -7.18 -1.12 -13.45
C SER A 77 -6.76 -1.06 -14.91
N GLN A 78 -7.56 -1.63 -15.81
CA GLN A 78 -7.36 -1.54 -17.25
C GLN A 78 -7.33 -0.08 -17.71
N ALA A 79 -8.33 0.72 -17.39
CA ALA A 79 -8.43 2.12 -17.79
C ALA A 79 -7.25 2.97 -17.27
N ILE A 80 -6.85 2.77 -16.01
CA ILE A 80 -5.67 3.41 -15.42
C ILE A 80 -4.41 3.07 -16.23
N VAL A 81 -4.17 1.79 -16.49
CA VAL A 81 -2.94 1.33 -17.16
C VAL A 81 -2.92 1.74 -18.64
N GLU A 82 -4.03 1.69 -19.32
CA GLU A 82 -4.16 2.17 -20.72
C GLU A 82 -3.83 3.66 -20.84
N THR A 83 -4.33 4.46 -19.90
CA THR A 83 -4.20 5.92 -19.94
C THR A 83 -2.84 6.39 -19.45
N LEU A 84 -2.32 5.80 -18.36
CA LEU A 84 -1.17 6.36 -17.62
C LEU A 84 0.12 5.56 -17.79
N ARG A 85 0.04 4.28 -18.20
CA ARG A 85 1.20 3.37 -18.30
C ARG A 85 1.95 3.19 -16.97
N VAL A 86 1.21 3.07 -15.90
CA VAL A 86 1.70 2.99 -14.52
C VAL A 86 1.66 1.56 -13.98
N ASP A 87 2.43 1.30 -12.94
CA ASP A 87 2.42 0.01 -12.25
C ASP A 87 1.23 -0.09 -11.28
N ILE A 88 0.72 -1.30 -11.06
CA ILE A 88 -0.32 -1.59 -10.07
C ILE A 88 0.28 -2.44 -8.94
N VAL A 89 -0.01 -2.04 -7.71
CA VAL A 89 0.47 -2.72 -6.49
C VAL A 89 -0.73 -3.19 -5.68
N THR A 90 -0.76 -4.47 -5.35
CA THR A 90 -1.82 -5.09 -4.55
C THR A 90 -1.24 -5.95 -3.43
N GLY A 91 -2.11 -6.52 -2.60
CA GLY A 91 -1.70 -7.54 -1.63
C GLY A 91 -1.30 -8.88 -2.25
N GLY A 92 -1.53 -9.08 -3.56
CA GLY A 92 -1.12 -10.28 -4.29
C GLY A 92 -2.07 -11.48 -4.18
N GLY A 93 -3.12 -11.41 -3.36
CA GLY A 93 -4.08 -12.48 -3.15
C GLY A 93 -5.26 -12.47 -4.14
N PRO A 94 -6.31 -13.26 -3.86
CA PRO A 94 -7.52 -13.34 -4.67
C PRO A 94 -8.42 -12.10 -4.55
N GLY A 95 -9.57 -12.15 -5.20
CA GLY A 95 -10.63 -11.14 -5.12
C GLY A 95 -10.26 -9.83 -5.78
N ILE A 96 -10.45 -8.71 -5.10
CA ILE A 96 -10.16 -7.37 -5.64
C ILE A 96 -8.70 -7.22 -6.07
N MET A 97 -7.78 -7.84 -5.36
CA MET A 97 -6.36 -7.82 -5.71
C MET A 97 -6.10 -8.53 -7.04
N GLU A 98 -6.71 -9.69 -7.23
CA GLU A 98 -6.65 -10.45 -8.48
C GLU A 98 -7.29 -9.67 -9.63
N ALA A 99 -8.47 -9.07 -9.42
CA ALA A 99 -9.15 -8.26 -10.43
C ALA A 99 -8.25 -7.11 -10.94
N ALA A 100 -7.60 -6.39 -10.02
CA ALA A 100 -6.70 -5.32 -10.38
C ALA A 100 -5.48 -5.81 -11.18
N ASN A 101 -4.89 -6.93 -10.77
CA ASN A 101 -3.76 -7.55 -11.45
C ASN A 101 -4.14 -8.06 -12.85
N GLN A 102 -5.35 -8.64 -12.99
CA GLN A 102 -5.90 -9.11 -14.25
C GLN A 102 -6.13 -7.98 -15.24
N GLY A 103 -6.72 -6.86 -14.80
CA GLY A 103 -6.96 -5.69 -15.65
C GLY A 103 -5.66 -5.11 -16.22
N LEU A 104 -4.59 -5.00 -15.41
CA LEU A 104 -3.28 -4.61 -15.91
C LEU A 104 -2.73 -5.62 -16.92
N MET A 105 -2.80 -6.91 -16.60
CA MET A 105 -2.25 -7.96 -17.45
C MET A 105 -2.93 -7.97 -18.83
N GLN A 106 -4.23 -7.73 -18.88
CA GLN A 106 -4.97 -7.64 -20.15
C GLN A 106 -4.38 -6.55 -21.06
N VAL A 107 -4.13 -5.35 -20.54
CA VAL A 107 -3.49 -4.26 -21.30
C VAL A 107 -2.10 -4.66 -21.80
N VAL A 108 -1.31 -5.30 -20.95
CA VAL A 108 0.05 -5.73 -21.32
C VAL A 108 0.03 -6.76 -22.43
N ILE A 109 -0.94 -7.69 -22.42
CA ILE A 109 -1.09 -8.71 -23.47
C ILE A 109 -1.57 -8.06 -24.77
N GLU A 110 -2.62 -7.27 -24.74
CA GLU A 110 -3.21 -6.64 -25.92
C GLU A 110 -2.27 -5.67 -26.63
N GLN A 111 -1.42 -4.98 -25.85
CA GLN A 111 -0.51 -3.97 -26.37
C GLN A 111 0.96 -4.43 -26.38
N TRP A 112 1.21 -5.73 -26.29
CA TRP A 112 2.55 -6.29 -26.17
C TRP A 112 3.55 -5.78 -27.20
N ASP A 113 3.14 -5.69 -28.47
CA ASP A 113 3.98 -5.27 -29.57
C ASP A 113 4.25 -3.75 -29.59
N HIS A 114 3.36 -2.97 -28.97
CA HIS A 114 3.44 -1.51 -28.88
C HIS A 114 4.20 -1.02 -27.64
N LEU A 115 4.35 -1.86 -26.63
CA LEU A 115 5.07 -1.54 -25.40
C LEU A 115 6.56 -1.81 -25.55
N LYS A 116 7.38 -0.77 -25.45
CA LYS A 116 8.84 -0.90 -25.49
C LYS A 116 9.33 -1.81 -24.34
N LYS A 117 10.24 -2.74 -24.68
CA LYS A 117 10.89 -3.61 -23.69
C LYS A 117 11.63 -2.73 -22.67
N GLY A 118 11.20 -2.74 -21.42
CA GLY A 118 11.77 -1.92 -20.32
C GLY A 118 10.83 -0.84 -19.77
N ASN A 119 9.75 -0.50 -20.48
CA ASN A 119 8.75 0.47 -20.02
C ASN A 119 7.33 -0.12 -19.97
N ARG A 120 7.24 -1.42 -19.73
CA ARG A 120 5.97 -2.12 -19.59
C ARG A 120 5.47 -1.97 -18.17
N PRO A 121 4.19 -1.60 -17.97
CA PRO A 121 3.56 -1.62 -16.66
C PRO A 121 3.67 -3.00 -16.01
N LYS A 122 3.85 -3.02 -14.70
CA LYS A 122 4.01 -4.23 -13.92
C LYS A 122 2.97 -4.33 -12.82
N SER A 123 2.52 -5.55 -12.60
CA SER A 123 1.67 -5.93 -11.49
C SER A 123 2.53 -6.48 -10.35
N TYR A 124 2.43 -5.86 -9.17
CA TYR A 124 3.15 -6.24 -7.96
C TYR A 124 2.18 -6.80 -6.91
N GLY A 125 2.55 -7.93 -6.32
CA GLY A 125 1.87 -8.51 -5.16
C GLY A 125 2.74 -8.41 -3.91
N MET A 126 2.24 -7.74 -2.87
CA MET A 126 2.86 -7.64 -1.56
C MET A 126 2.16 -8.59 -0.60
N SER A 127 2.56 -9.85 -0.60
CA SER A 127 1.97 -10.87 0.27
C SER A 127 2.58 -10.83 1.68
N VAL A 128 1.88 -11.43 2.63
CA VAL A 128 2.38 -11.68 3.98
C VAL A 128 2.07 -13.13 4.34
N HIS A 129 3.00 -13.78 5.04
CA HIS A 129 2.75 -15.12 5.54
C HIS A 129 1.57 -15.12 6.51
N LEU A 130 0.50 -15.79 6.12
CA LEU A 130 -0.68 -16.05 6.95
C LEU A 130 -0.69 -17.51 7.37
N PRO A 131 -1.32 -17.84 8.53
CA PRO A 131 -1.50 -19.23 8.96
C PRO A 131 -2.34 -20.07 7.98
N TYR A 132 -3.09 -19.40 7.11
CA TYR A 132 -3.88 -19.99 6.04
C TYR A 132 -3.26 -19.55 4.72
N GLU A 133 -2.77 -20.49 3.92
CA GLU A 133 -2.25 -20.22 2.58
C GLU A 133 -3.39 -19.72 1.68
N GLU A 134 -3.34 -18.46 1.30
CA GLU A 134 -4.12 -17.94 0.17
C GLU A 134 -3.27 -18.09 -1.08
N GLU A 135 -3.84 -18.61 -2.16
CA GLU A 135 -3.15 -18.71 -3.44
C GLU A 135 -2.86 -17.29 -3.98
N SER A 136 -1.63 -17.09 -4.43
CA SER A 136 -1.23 -15.85 -5.08
C SER A 136 -1.95 -15.68 -6.42
N SER A 137 -2.27 -14.44 -6.77
CA SER A 137 -2.88 -14.12 -8.07
C SER A 137 -1.98 -14.58 -9.22
N PRO A 138 -2.50 -15.29 -10.24
CA PRO A 138 -1.72 -15.73 -11.39
C PRO A 138 -1.28 -14.58 -12.32
N TYR A 139 -1.79 -13.38 -12.10
CA TYR A 139 -1.55 -12.18 -12.92
C TYR A 139 -0.43 -11.28 -12.39
N LEU A 140 0.41 -11.77 -11.49
CA LEU A 140 1.53 -11.02 -10.94
C LEU A 140 2.77 -11.10 -11.83
N HIS A 141 3.43 -9.95 -12.06
CA HIS A 141 4.76 -9.90 -12.65
C HIS A 141 5.85 -10.02 -11.59
N VAL A 142 5.59 -9.49 -10.40
CA VAL A 142 6.52 -9.51 -9.27
C VAL A 142 5.73 -9.82 -8.01
N GLU A 143 6.13 -10.87 -7.33
CA GLU A 143 5.62 -11.20 -6.00
C GLU A 143 6.70 -10.95 -4.97
N LYS A 144 6.33 -10.32 -3.86
CA LYS A 144 7.17 -10.07 -2.72
C LYS A 144 6.48 -10.50 -1.45
N SER A 145 7.00 -11.57 -0.84
CA SER A 145 6.46 -12.10 0.39
C SER A 145 7.15 -11.49 1.60
N HIS A 146 6.37 -11.10 2.59
CA HIS A 146 6.82 -10.51 3.85
C HIS A 146 6.50 -11.44 5.02
N LYS A 147 7.40 -11.52 5.98
CA LYS A 147 7.17 -12.24 7.25
C LYS A 147 6.32 -11.42 8.22
N HIS A 148 6.39 -10.08 8.14
CA HIS A 148 5.75 -9.17 9.06
C HIS A 148 4.80 -8.20 8.35
N PHE A 149 3.65 -7.92 8.97
CA PHE A 149 2.70 -6.92 8.47
C PHE A 149 3.34 -5.53 8.35
N THR A 150 4.21 -5.17 9.28
CA THR A 150 4.89 -3.86 9.27
C THR A 150 5.75 -3.64 8.03
N THR A 151 6.54 -4.64 7.63
CA THR A 151 7.38 -4.57 6.44
C THR A 151 6.56 -4.63 5.15
N ARG A 152 5.44 -5.36 5.14
CA ARG A 152 4.46 -5.35 4.05
C ARG A 152 3.86 -3.95 3.86
N LEU A 153 3.36 -3.35 4.94
CA LEU A 153 2.78 -2.00 4.91
C LEU A 153 3.81 -0.96 4.47
N GLN A 154 5.06 -1.07 4.94
CA GLN A 154 6.14 -0.21 4.49
C GLN A 154 6.44 -0.35 2.99
N SER A 155 6.30 -1.55 2.43
CA SER A 155 6.45 -1.76 0.98
C SER A 155 5.41 -1.03 0.16
N PHE A 156 4.15 -0.99 0.59
CA PHE A 156 3.12 -0.17 -0.06
C PHE A 156 3.49 1.32 -0.05
N ILE A 157 3.92 1.85 1.10
CA ILE A 157 4.30 3.26 1.24
C ILE A 157 5.48 3.61 0.33
N ASN A 158 6.47 2.74 0.23
CA ASN A 158 7.69 2.98 -0.54
C ASN A 158 7.48 2.86 -2.06
N LEU A 159 6.51 2.05 -2.48
CA LEU A 159 6.31 1.74 -3.90
C LEU A 159 5.23 2.58 -4.56
N THR A 160 4.29 3.18 -3.82
CA THR A 160 3.12 3.79 -4.43
C THR A 160 3.08 5.30 -4.26
N GLN A 161 2.50 5.97 -5.25
CA GLN A 161 2.28 7.42 -5.30
C GLN A 161 0.80 7.78 -5.29
N GLY A 162 -0.07 6.80 -5.15
CA GLY A 162 -1.51 6.95 -5.02
C GLY A 162 -2.17 5.64 -4.61
N ALA A 163 -3.39 5.71 -4.10
CA ALA A 163 -4.14 4.54 -3.69
C ALA A 163 -5.63 4.65 -4.02
N TYR A 164 -6.20 3.53 -4.49
CA TYR A 164 -7.63 3.30 -4.55
C TYR A 164 -8.03 2.24 -3.51
N VAL A 165 -9.08 2.53 -2.75
CA VAL A 165 -9.60 1.64 -1.71
C VAL A 165 -11.02 1.21 -2.06
N SER A 166 -11.15 -0.02 -2.55
CA SER A 166 -12.42 -0.67 -2.87
C SER A 166 -13.13 -1.22 -1.62
N ALA A 167 -14.28 -1.83 -1.83
CA ALA A 167 -14.98 -2.57 -0.77
C ALA A 167 -14.08 -3.64 -0.15
N GLY A 168 -14.08 -3.74 1.18
CA GLY A 168 -13.23 -4.70 1.87
C GLY A 168 -13.51 -4.88 3.35
N GLY A 169 -12.69 -5.68 3.99
CA GLY A 169 -12.80 -6.00 5.42
C GLY A 169 -11.79 -5.23 6.29
N ILE A 170 -11.42 -5.87 7.41
CA ILE A 170 -10.53 -5.28 8.42
C ILE A 170 -9.13 -4.98 7.84
N GLY A 171 -8.60 -5.86 6.96
CA GLY A 171 -7.31 -5.62 6.28
C GLY A 171 -7.34 -4.36 5.42
N THR A 172 -8.40 -4.20 4.63
CA THR A 172 -8.61 -3.01 3.79
C THR A 172 -8.79 -1.74 4.64
N LEU A 173 -9.49 -1.83 5.78
CA LEU A 173 -9.62 -0.73 6.73
C LEU A 173 -8.25 -0.35 7.33
N LEU A 174 -7.40 -1.31 7.62
CA LEU A 174 -6.04 -1.07 8.11
C LEU A 174 -5.22 -0.28 7.08
N GLU A 175 -5.26 -0.70 5.81
CA GLU A 175 -4.53 -0.05 4.72
C GLU A 175 -5.07 1.37 4.45
N LEU A 176 -6.38 1.56 4.46
CA LEU A 176 -7.03 2.86 4.39
C LEU A 176 -6.60 3.78 5.53
N SER A 177 -6.69 3.28 6.76
CA SER A 177 -6.36 4.06 7.96
C SER A 177 -4.88 4.45 8.00
N LEU A 178 -4.00 3.56 7.57
CA LEU A 178 -2.57 3.81 7.47
C LEU A 178 -2.28 4.98 6.51
N ILE A 179 -2.78 4.92 5.27
CA ILE A 179 -2.51 5.97 4.28
C ILE A 179 -3.15 7.29 4.72
N TRP A 180 -4.37 7.25 5.24
CA TRP A 180 -5.04 8.43 5.76
C TRP A 180 -4.25 9.10 6.88
N GLN A 181 -3.77 8.30 7.87
CA GLN A 181 -2.91 8.79 8.96
C GLN A 181 -1.61 9.38 8.44
N LEU A 182 -0.94 8.74 7.49
CA LEU A 182 0.33 9.23 6.94
C LEU A 182 0.15 10.53 6.15
N LYS A 183 -0.98 10.71 5.47
CA LYS A 183 -1.35 11.99 4.85
C LYS A 183 -1.62 13.07 5.91
N GLN A 184 -2.35 12.73 6.99
CA GLN A 184 -2.66 13.66 8.06
C GLN A 184 -1.41 14.25 8.72
N VAL A 185 -0.37 13.44 8.91
CA VAL A 185 0.89 13.87 9.54
C VAL A 185 1.94 14.35 8.53
N ASN A 186 1.57 14.56 7.27
CA ASN A 186 2.46 14.96 6.17
C ASN A 186 3.66 14.02 5.94
N HIS A 187 3.53 12.74 6.29
CA HIS A 187 4.52 11.72 5.97
C HIS A 187 4.39 11.25 4.50
N LEU A 188 3.18 11.25 3.98
CA LEU A 188 2.92 11.21 2.55
C LEU A 188 2.63 12.63 2.02
N PRO A 189 2.97 12.91 0.74
CA PRO A 189 2.65 14.20 0.12
C PRO A 189 1.15 14.54 0.23
N VAL A 190 0.82 15.81 0.42
CA VAL A 190 -0.59 16.27 0.52
C VAL A 190 -1.35 15.91 -0.77
N ASP A 191 -0.68 15.96 -1.90
CA ASP A 191 -1.23 15.63 -3.22
C ASP A 191 -1.16 14.13 -3.57
N PHE A 192 -0.74 13.26 -2.63
CA PHE A 192 -0.92 11.82 -2.78
C PHE A 192 -2.43 11.50 -2.86
N PRO A 193 -2.95 11.04 -4.01
CA PRO A 193 -4.37 10.75 -4.14
C PRO A 193 -4.74 9.52 -3.31
N LEU A 194 -5.67 9.70 -2.39
CA LEU A 194 -6.35 8.62 -1.67
C LEU A 194 -7.81 8.62 -2.12
N VAL A 195 -8.12 7.78 -3.09
CA VAL A 195 -9.48 7.62 -3.62
C VAL A 195 -10.13 6.40 -2.97
N VAL A 196 -11.34 6.58 -2.48
CA VAL A 196 -12.03 5.58 -1.67
C VAL A 196 -13.43 5.33 -2.22
N ALA A 197 -13.80 4.08 -2.39
CA ALA A 197 -15.13 3.70 -2.81
C ALA A 197 -16.20 4.23 -1.84
N PRO A 198 -17.35 4.75 -2.33
CA PRO A 198 -18.39 5.34 -1.50
C PRO A 198 -18.97 4.43 -0.41
N VAL A 199 -18.80 3.13 -0.53
CA VAL A 199 -19.21 2.16 0.51
C VAL A 199 -18.58 2.44 1.88
N TRP A 200 -17.43 3.10 1.93
CA TRP A 200 -16.74 3.48 3.17
C TRP A 200 -17.29 4.76 3.81
N LYS A 201 -18.05 5.56 3.06
CA LYS A 201 -18.57 6.87 3.50
C LYS A 201 -19.29 6.80 4.85
N PRO A 202 -20.26 5.88 5.07
CA PRO A 202 -21.03 5.86 6.32
C PRO A 202 -20.15 5.65 7.57
N ILE A 203 -19.14 4.77 7.51
CA ILE A 203 -18.27 4.52 8.66
C ILE A 203 -17.31 5.67 8.91
N LEU A 204 -16.77 6.28 7.84
CA LEU A 204 -15.83 7.40 7.96
C LEU A 204 -16.54 8.68 8.42
N GLU A 205 -17.75 8.94 7.94
CA GLU A 205 -18.58 10.06 8.40
C GLU A 205 -19.00 9.88 9.87
N ALA A 206 -19.39 8.67 10.28
CA ALA A 206 -19.71 8.37 11.67
C ALA A 206 -18.48 8.55 12.59
N PHE A 207 -17.30 8.11 12.15
CA PHE A 207 -16.04 8.33 12.85
C PHE A 207 -15.73 9.83 12.99
N TYR A 208 -15.88 10.60 11.91
CA TYR A 208 -15.67 12.04 11.91
C TYR A 208 -16.66 12.75 12.84
N GLU A 209 -17.93 12.40 12.77
CA GLU A 209 -18.94 12.98 13.65
C GLU A 209 -18.62 12.73 15.13
N MET A 210 -18.28 11.50 15.48
CA MET A 210 -17.93 11.12 16.84
C MET A 210 -16.68 11.85 17.35
N THR A 211 -15.68 12.04 16.52
CA THR A 211 -14.39 12.60 16.91
C THR A 211 -14.31 14.11 16.81
N PHE A 212 -15.13 14.74 15.98
CA PHE A 212 -15.15 16.18 15.76
C PHE A 212 -16.42 16.83 16.33
N TYR A 213 -17.62 16.51 15.83
CA TYR A 213 -18.84 17.23 16.16
C TYR A 213 -19.44 16.90 17.53
N GLN A 214 -19.43 15.66 17.96
CA GLN A 214 -20.03 15.26 19.26
C GLN A 214 -19.23 15.73 20.47
N ARG A 215 -18.14 16.44 20.26
CA ARG A 215 -17.28 16.97 21.32
C ARG A 215 -17.51 18.45 21.61
N LYS A 216 -18.76 18.91 21.53
CA LYS A 216 -19.18 20.33 21.59
C LYS A 216 -18.55 21.19 22.71
N ASN A 217 -18.12 20.62 23.81
CA ASN A 217 -17.45 21.33 24.92
C ASN A 217 -16.06 20.74 25.23
N ARG A 218 -15.45 20.01 24.28
CA ARG A 218 -14.15 19.37 24.44
C ARG A 218 -13.30 19.65 23.21
N ILE A 219 -11.99 19.45 23.35
CA ILE A 219 -11.08 19.56 22.21
C ILE A 219 -11.42 18.45 21.19
N PRO A 220 -11.63 18.80 19.92
CA PRO A 220 -11.80 17.81 18.85
C PRO A 220 -10.59 16.87 18.79
N LEU A 221 -10.82 15.60 18.47
CA LEU A 221 -9.75 14.60 18.36
C LEU A 221 -9.09 14.59 16.98
N ILE A 222 -9.75 15.19 15.99
CA ILE A 222 -9.23 15.35 14.62
C ILE A 222 -9.48 16.78 14.14
N HIS A 223 -8.77 17.19 13.09
CA HIS A 223 -9.00 18.49 12.46
C HIS A 223 -10.16 18.44 11.46
N SER A 224 -10.77 19.60 11.19
CA SER A 224 -11.90 19.72 10.26
C SER A 224 -11.57 19.33 8.82
N ASP A 225 -10.32 19.48 8.43
CA ASP A 225 -9.80 19.20 7.08
C ASP A 225 -9.32 17.75 6.88
N ASN A 226 -9.34 16.93 7.94
CA ASN A 226 -8.85 15.55 7.80
C ASN A 226 -9.70 14.70 6.84
N MET A 227 -11.02 14.94 6.77
CA MET A 227 -11.87 14.28 5.80
C MET A 227 -11.58 14.69 4.35
N ALA A 228 -11.11 15.91 4.12
CA ALA A 228 -10.74 16.40 2.79
C ALA A 228 -9.47 15.72 2.21
N LEU A 229 -8.75 14.96 3.04
CA LEU A 229 -7.63 14.14 2.59
C LEU A 229 -8.08 12.89 1.79
N ILE A 230 -9.38 12.57 1.83
CA ILE A 230 -10.00 11.43 1.16
C ILE A 230 -10.90 11.96 0.04
N GLN A 231 -10.80 11.34 -1.13
CA GLN A 231 -11.69 11.59 -2.25
C GLN A 231 -12.59 10.37 -2.46
N PHE A 232 -13.92 10.56 -2.51
CA PHE A 232 -14.85 9.46 -2.71
C PHE A 232 -15.29 9.41 -4.16
N SER A 233 -15.04 8.30 -4.83
CA SER A 233 -15.51 8.05 -6.19
C SER A 233 -15.66 6.56 -6.50
N ASP A 234 -16.64 6.23 -7.32
CA ASP A 234 -16.87 4.95 -8.00
C ASP A 234 -17.06 5.13 -9.52
N GLU A 235 -16.66 6.29 -10.06
CA GLU A 235 -16.68 6.60 -11.48
C GLU A 235 -15.26 6.46 -12.05
N ILE A 236 -15.07 5.53 -13.02
CA ILE A 236 -13.75 5.18 -13.57
C ILE A 236 -13.06 6.41 -14.16
N GLU A 237 -13.77 7.23 -14.93
CA GLU A 237 -13.24 8.41 -15.59
C GLU A 237 -12.72 9.44 -14.57
N GLU A 238 -13.47 9.65 -13.47
CA GLU A 238 -13.07 10.56 -12.39
C GLU A 238 -11.82 10.04 -11.68
N ILE A 239 -11.80 8.75 -11.35
CA ILE A 239 -10.65 8.12 -10.66
C ILE A 239 -9.39 8.19 -11.52
N VAL A 240 -9.50 7.88 -12.82
CA VAL A 240 -8.39 7.97 -13.78
C VAL A 240 -7.87 9.39 -13.88
N GLU A 241 -8.76 10.40 -13.93
CA GLU A 241 -8.37 11.80 -13.99
C GLU A 241 -7.63 12.27 -12.73
N ILE A 242 -8.07 11.85 -11.55
CA ILE A 242 -7.38 12.13 -10.28
C ILE A 242 -5.95 11.59 -10.32
N PHE A 243 -5.76 10.32 -10.72
CA PHE A 243 -4.43 9.73 -10.83
C PHE A 243 -3.59 10.33 -11.96
N ARG A 244 -4.21 10.75 -13.07
CA ARG A 244 -3.52 11.43 -14.16
C ARG A 244 -2.89 12.75 -13.72
N LEU A 245 -3.62 13.54 -12.95
CA LEU A 245 -3.11 14.80 -12.40
C LEU A 245 -1.95 14.57 -11.43
N ALA A 246 -2.03 13.56 -10.58
CA ALA A 246 -0.95 13.19 -9.67
C ALA A 246 0.30 12.69 -10.43
N HIS A 247 0.11 11.84 -11.44
CA HIS A 247 1.19 11.34 -12.29
C HIS A 247 1.92 12.48 -13.02
N GLN A 248 1.19 13.44 -13.56
CA GLN A 248 1.81 14.61 -14.20
C GLN A 248 2.67 15.46 -13.25
N LYS A 249 2.23 15.61 -11.99
CA LYS A 249 3.02 16.31 -10.98
C LYS A 249 4.28 15.53 -10.62
N TRP A 250 4.14 14.23 -10.41
CA TRP A 250 5.26 13.35 -10.08
C TRP A 250 6.34 13.38 -11.18
N GLN A 251 5.94 13.32 -12.46
CA GLN A 251 6.89 13.42 -13.59
C GLN A 251 7.69 14.74 -13.60
N LYS A 252 7.10 15.83 -13.10
CA LYS A 252 7.80 17.13 -13.02
C LYS A 252 8.80 17.19 -11.88
N THR A 253 8.56 16.46 -10.79
CA THR A 253 9.44 16.44 -9.61
C THR A 253 10.57 15.44 -9.72
N ASP A 254 10.39 14.34 -10.46
CA ASP A 254 11.41 13.28 -10.60
C ASP A 254 12.42 13.58 -11.74
N ASN A 255 12.11 14.52 -12.64
CA ASN A 255 12.97 14.97 -13.74
C ASN A 255 13.69 16.31 -13.46
N GLY A 256 13.63 16.85 -12.25
CA GLY A 256 14.32 18.05 -11.79
C GLY A 256 15.36 17.74 -10.73
#